data_401961a0b00de2bf8e4ebfdfd094b634
#
_entry.id   401961a0b00de2bf8e4ebfdfd094b634
#
_cell.length_a   1.000
_cell.length_b   1.000
_cell.length_c   1.000
_cell.angle_alpha   90.00
_cell.angle_beta   90.00
_cell.angle_gamma   90.00
#
_symmetry.space_group_name_H-M   'P 1'
#
loop_
_entity.id
_entity.type
_entity.pdbx_description
1 polymer ?
#
loop_
_entity_poly.entity_id
_entity_poly.type
_entity_poly.pdbx_seq_one_letter_code
_entity_poly.pdbx_strand_id
1 'polypeptide(L)' 'MIHHRNRNLAIMQLVLTELERKVRDEIIIKVAIDEFGVSHKSKIEHLVKLLHNEIWEKE' A
#
# COMPACT_ATOMS: atom_id res chain seq x y z
N MET A 1 -11.73 4.77 20.21
CA MET A 1 -11.67 4.69 18.78
C MET A 1 -10.37 4.17 18.29
N ILE A 2 -10.43 3.36 17.31
CA ILE A 2 -9.26 2.64 16.85
C ILE A 2 -8.79 3.14 15.51
N HIS A 3 -8.68 4.42 15.40
CA HIS A 3 -8.35 5.04 14.12
C HIS A 3 -6.99 4.62 13.57
N HIS A 4 -6.00 4.48 14.45
CA HIS A 4 -4.67 4.11 13.99
C HIS A 4 -4.65 2.72 13.38
N ARG A 5 -5.35 1.82 14.03
CA ARG A 5 -5.42 0.45 13.54
C ARG A 5 -6.15 0.39 12.21
N ASN A 6 -7.26 1.12 12.12
CA ASN A 6 -8.04 1.14 10.91
C ASN A 6 -7.26 1.74 9.75
N ARG A 7 -6.45 2.74 10.04
CA ARG A 7 -5.65 3.38 9.01
C ARG A 7 -4.63 2.42 8.42
N ASN A 8 -3.96 1.66 9.28
CA ASN A 8 -2.99 0.69 8.80
C ASN A 8 -3.64 -0.38 7.93
N LEU A 9 -4.79 -0.84 8.34
CA LEU A 9 -5.53 -1.82 7.55
C LEU A 9 -5.98 -1.22 6.23
N ALA A 10 -6.42 0.03 6.24
CA ALA A 10 -6.87 0.68 5.02
C ALA A 10 -5.72 0.82 4.03
N ILE A 11 -4.54 1.18 4.50
CA ILE A 11 -3.37 1.30 3.64
C ILE A 11 -3.04 -0.06 3.04
N MET A 12 -3.03 -1.09 3.86
CA MET A 12 -2.74 -2.43 3.40
C MET A 12 -3.74 -2.89 2.34
N GLN A 13 -5.03 -2.65 2.59
CA GLN A 13 -6.06 -3.04 1.65
C GLN A 13 -5.95 -2.31 0.33
N LEU A 14 -5.62 -1.02 0.40
CA LEU A 14 -5.43 -0.25 -0.82
C LEU A 14 -4.29 -0.82 -1.64
N VAL A 15 -3.16 -1.07 -0.99
CA VAL A 15 -1.98 -1.60 -1.68
C VAL A 15 -2.29 -2.96 -2.28
N LEU A 16 -2.92 -3.83 -1.50
CA LEU A 16 -3.25 -5.17 -1.99
C LEU A 16 -4.17 -5.10 -3.21
N THR A 17 -5.19 -4.27 -3.13
CA THR A 17 -6.14 -4.15 -4.22
C THR A 17 -5.46 -3.68 -5.49
N GLU A 18 -4.62 -2.66 -5.37
CA GLU A 18 -3.95 -2.12 -6.54
C GLU A 18 -2.94 -3.10 -7.12
N LEU A 19 -2.25 -3.84 -6.25
CA LEU A 19 -1.31 -4.85 -6.73
C LEU A 19 -2.03 -5.96 -7.48
N GLU A 20 -3.18 -6.35 -6.99
CA GLU A 20 -3.97 -7.38 -7.67
C GLU A 20 -4.45 -6.91 -9.03
N ARG A 21 -4.62 -5.60 -9.17
CA ARG A 21 -5.02 -5.01 -10.43
C ARG A 21 -3.83 -4.73 -11.34
N LYS A 22 -2.64 -5.16 -10.93
CA LYS A 22 -1.41 -5.01 -11.70
C LYS A 22 -1.03 -3.55 -11.89
N VAL A 23 -1.34 -2.72 -10.93
CA VAL A 23 -0.95 -1.32 -10.94
C VAL A 23 0.54 -1.22 -10.55
N ARG A 24 1.25 -0.30 -11.18
CA ARG A 24 2.67 -0.12 -10.90
C ARG A 24 2.89 0.39 -9.48
N ASP A 25 4.01 -0.03 -8.89
CA ASP A 25 4.34 0.35 -7.52
C ASP A 25 4.35 1.86 -7.33
N GLU A 26 4.98 2.58 -8.22
CA GLU A 26 5.09 4.03 -8.08
C GLU A 26 3.72 4.71 -8.11
N ILE A 27 2.80 4.16 -8.88
CA ILE A 27 1.45 4.71 -8.93
C ILE A 27 0.71 4.38 -7.64
N ILE A 28 0.88 3.18 -7.14
CA ILE A 28 0.26 2.77 -5.89
C ILE A 28 0.74 3.66 -4.75
N ILE A 29 2.04 3.92 -4.71
CA ILE A 29 2.62 4.76 -3.67
C ILE A 29 2.04 6.17 -3.76
N LYS A 30 1.94 6.69 -4.96
CA LYS A 30 1.43 8.03 -5.16
C LYS A 30 -0.03 8.13 -4.71
N VAL A 31 -0.84 7.17 -5.09
CA VAL A 31 -2.24 7.15 -4.71
C VAL A 31 -2.39 7.04 -3.20
N ALA A 32 -1.59 6.17 -2.59
CA ALA A 32 -1.66 5.97 -1.16
C ALA A 32 -1.23 7.22 -0.40
N ILE A 33 -0.20 7.90 -0.88
CA ILE A 33 0.25 9.14 -0.25
C ILE A 33 -0.83 10.20 -0.38
N ASP A 34 -1.47 10.26 -1.52
CA ASP A 34 -2.54 11.22 -1.74
C ASP A 34 -3.72 10.95 -0.81
N GLU A 35 -3.99 9.70 -0.56
CA GLU A 35 -5.11 9.30 0.28
C GLU A 35 -4.80 9.44 1.77
N PHE A 36 -3.62 9.04 2.20
CA PHE A 36 -3.30 8.93 3.62
C PHE A 36 -2.30 9.95 4.11
N GLY A 37 -1.61 10.63 3.23
CA GLY A 37 -0.67 11.67 3.61
C GLY A 37 0.77 11.27 3.42
N VAL A 38 1.59 12.27 3.14
CA VAL A 38 3.00 12.06 2.86
C VAL A 38 3.78 11.56 4.08
N SER A 39 3.24 11.76 5.26
CA SER A 39 3.90 11.30 6.48
C SER A 39 3.97 9.78 6.55
N HIS A 40 3.17 9.10 5.74
CA HIS A 40 3.17 7.64 5.71
C HIS A 40 3.99 7.08 4.55
N LYS A 41 4.73 7.93 3.88
CA LYS A 41 5.44 7.53 2.68
C LYS A 41 6.36 6.34 2.89
N SER A 42 7.19 6.38 3.92
CA SER A 42 8.12 5.28 4.19
C SER A 42 7.39 3.97 4.41
N LYS A 43 6.35 4.03 5.22
CA LYS A 43 5.57 2.85 5.52
C LYS A 43 4.91 2.30 4.26
N ILE A 44 4.37 3.18 3.45
CA ILE A 44 3.71 2.78 2.22
C ILE A 44 4.69 2.14 1.26
N GLU A 45 5.85 2.74 1.08
CA GLU A 45 6.86 2.19 0.19
C GLU A 45 7.31 0.81 0.64
N HIS A 46 7.54 0.68 1.92
CA HIS A 46 7.95 -0.60 2.47
C HIS A 46 6.89 -1.67 2.27
N LEU A 47 5.66 -1.30 2.52
CA LEU A 47 4.55 -2.21 2.38
C LEU A 47 4.33 -2.64 0.94
N VAL A 48 4.43 -1.69 0.02
CA VAL A 48 4.26 -1.99 -1.40
C VAL A 48 5.32 -2.99 -1.85
N LYS A 49 6.56 -2.76 -1.46
CA LYS A 49 7.65 -3.68 -1.83
C LYS A 49 7.41 -5.07 -1.27
N LEU A 50 7.05 -5.12 -0.01
CA LEU A 50 6.83 -6.40 0.66
C LEU A 50 5.70 -7.19 0.00
N LEU A 51 4.58 -6.55 -0.21
CA LEU A 51 3.43 -7.20 -0.81
C LEU A 51 3.63 -7.51 -2.28
N HIS A 52 4.39 -6.68 -2.97
CA HIS A 52 4.73 -6.96 -4.35
C HIS A 52 5.46 -8.30 -4.47
N ASN A 53 6.45 -8.50 -3.61
CA ASN A 53 7.17 -9.76 -3.61
C ASN A 53 6.26 -10.94 -3.30
N GLU A 54 5.36 -10.75 -2.36
CA GLU A 54 4.47 -11.84 -1.96
C GLU A 54 3.49 -12.22 -3.07
N ILE A 55 2.97 -11.23 -3.74
CA ILE A 55 1.92 -11.46 -4.73
C ILE A 55 2.49 -11.80 -6.10
N TRP A 56 3.46 -11.04 -6.55
CA TRP A 56 3.97 -11.20 -7.91
C TRP A 56 5.00 -12.30 -8.03
N GLU A 57 5.86 -12.43 -7.03
CA GLU A 57 6.91 -13.43 -7.09
C GLU A 57 6.37 -14.86 -6.96
N LYS A 58 5.26 -14.99 -6.31
CA LYS A 58 4.68 -16.31 -6.12
C LYS A 58 4.01 -16.86 -7.36
N GLU A 59 3.79 -16.00 -8.29
CA GLU A 59 3.21 -16.44 -9.55
C GLU A 59 4.28 -16.94 -10.49
#